data_4cf66d53f16e34e81e6101a0ef5e08d0
#
_entry.id   4cf66d53f16e34e81e6101a0ef5e08d0
#
_cell.length_a   1.000
_cell.length_b   1.000
_cell.length_c   1.000
_cell.angle_alpha   90.00
_cell.angle_beta   90.00
_cell.angle_gamma   90.00
#
_symmetry.space_group_name_H-M   'P 1'
#
loop_
_entity.id
_entity.type
_entity.pdbx_description
1 polymer ?
#
loop_
_entity_poly.entity_id
_entity_poly.type
_entity_poly.pdbx_seq_one_letter_code
_entity_poly.pdbx_strand_id
1 'polypeptide(L)' 'MAVTITNMELKFADNLTPDQLMVEDLIMVEDEAVEVIGIASDETGSNYAIFYKDEFGEKNVVQFKHDEFVSLYVYVDSDE' A
#
# COMPACT_ATOMS: atom_id res chain seq x y z
N MET A 1 17.16 11.97 28.02
CA MET A 1 16.07 11.19 27.57
C MET A 1 16.51 10.16 26.53
N ALA A 2 16.04 8.99 26.67
CA ALA A 2 16.45 7.93 25.76
C ALA A 2 15.52 7.88 24.57
N VAL A 3 16.10 7.68 23.42
CA VAL A 3 15.32 7.45 22.21
C VAL A 3 15.27 5.96 21.99
N THR A 4 14.08 5.45 21.94
CA THR A 4 13.92 4.05 21.68
C THR A 4 13.86 3.85 20.16
N ILE A 5 14.79 3.08 19.69
CA ILE A 5 14.79 2.73 18.29
C ILE A 5 14.09 1.41 18.17
N THR A 6 12.98 1.44 17.47
CA THR A 6 12.21 0.25 17.26
C THR A 6 12.49 -0.27 15.87
N ASN A 7 12.92 -1.49 15.79
CA ASN A 7 13.12 -2.12 14.50
C ASN A 7 11.77 -2.57 14.00
N MET A 8 11.40 -2.03 12.85
CA MET A 8 10.14 -2.40 12.21
C MET A 8 10.46 -3.22 11.01
N GLU A 9 9.68 -4.23 10.82
CA GLU A 9 9.86 -5.14 9.71
C GLU A 9 8.59 -5.15 8.89
N LEU A 10 8.76 -5.09 7.59
CA LEU A 10 7.63 -5.10 6.67
C LEU A 10 7.24 -6.53 6.39
N LYS A 11 6.00 -6.88 6.64
CA LYS A 11 5.53 -8.24 6.44
C LYS A 11 4.28 -8.27 5.60
N PHE A 12 4.18 -9.28 4.77
CA PHE A 12 2.99 -9.50 3.98
C PHE A 12 1.81 -9.78 4.91
N ALA A 13 0.71 -9.11 4.66
CA ALA A 13 -0.48 -9.28 5.48
C ALA A 13 -1.58 -10.02 4.74
N ASP A 14 -1.89 -9.61 3.52
CA ASP A 14 -3.03 -10.19 2.82
C ASP A 14 -3.02 -9.76 1.37
N ASN A 15 -3.78 -10.47 0.56
CA ASN A 15 -4.07 -10.04 -0.80
C ASN A 15 -5.47 -9.45 -0.81
N LEU A 16 -5.58 -8.23 -1.31
CA LEU A 16 -6.85 -7.53 -1.34
C LEU A 16 -7.16 -7.13 -2.77
N THR A 17 -8.44 -7.04 -3.08
CA THR A 17 -8.87 -6.39 -4.32
C THR A 17 -8.83 -4.88 -4.09
N PRO A 18 -8.74 -4.08 -5.16
CA PRO A 18 -8.59 -2.63 -4.98
C PRO A 18 -9.70 -1.98 -4.19
N ASP A 19 -10.92 -2.53 -4.26
CA ASP A 19 -12.04 -1.94 -3.53
C ASP A 19 -11.91 -2.14 -2.02
N GLN A 20 -11.00 -2.99 -1.58
CA GLN A 20 -10.78 -3.23 -0.15
C GLN A 20 -9.64 -2.39 0.41
N LEU A 21 -8.94 -1.66 -0.45
CA LEU A 21 -7.82 -0.84 0.01
C LEU A 21 -8.31 0.44 0.66
N MET A 22 -7.49 0.95 1.56
CA MET A 22 -7.79 2.21 2.24
C MET A 22 -6.55 3.09 2.19
N VAL A 23 -6.80 4.39 2.32
CA VAL A 23 -5.71 5.34 2.43
C VAL A 23 -4.84 4.97 3.63
N GLU A 24 -3.55 5.09 3.45
CA GLU A 24 -2.52 4.77 4.43
C GLU A 24 -2.14 3.29 4.46
N ASP A 25 -2.79 2.47 3.66
CA ASP A 25 -2.34 1.09 3.51
C ASP A 25 -1.00 1.07 2.79
N LEU A 26 -0.20 0.06 3.11
CA LEU A 26 1.06 -0.19 2.41
C LEU A 26 0.86 -1.33 1.44
N ILE A 27 1.16 -1.08 0.19
CA ILE A 27 0.99 -2.10 -0.84
C ILE A 27 2.29 -2.23 -1.62
N MET A 28 2.41 -3.37 -2.29
CA MET A 28 3.60 -3.63 -3.09
C MET A 28 3.33 -3.21 -4.53
N VAL A 29 4.16 -2.31 -5.04
CA VAL A 29 4.11 -1.87 -6.43
C VAL A 29 5.50 -2.01 -6.99
N GLU A 30 5.66 -2.89 -7.98
CA GLU A 30 6.96 -3.08 -8.64
C GLU A 30 8.09 -3.31 -7.64
N ASP A 31 7.85 -4.24 -6.72
CA ASP A 31 8.85 -4.65 -5.73
C ASP A 31 9.16 -3.59 -4.69
N GLU A 32 8.30 -2.61 -4.57
CA GLU A 32 8.50 -1.54 -3.60
C GLU A 32 7.23 -1.37 -2.79
N ALA A 33 7.37 -1.26 -1.47
CA ALA A 33 6.22 -1.01 -0.60
C ALA A 33 5.95 0.49 -0.60
N VAL A 34 4.73 0.87 -0.95
CA VAL A 34 4.35 2.27 -1.07
C VAL A 34 3.08 2.52 -0.30
N GLU A 35 2.90 3.77 0.10
CA GLU A 35 1.74 4.17 0.90
C GLU A 35 0.64 4.69 -0.02
N VAL A 36 -0.56 4.15 0.17
CA VAL A 36 -1.73 4.58 -0.59
C VAL A 36 -2.18 5.94 -0.06
N ILE A 37 -2.32 6.89 -0.96
CA ILE A 37 -2.78 8.22 -0.56
C ILE A 37 -4.12 8.60 -1.20
N GLY A 38 -4.61 7.79 -2.13
CA GLY A 38 -5.90 8.04 -2.73
C GLY A 38 -6.34 6.86 -3.56
N ILE A 39 -7.64 6.71 -3.72
CA ILE A 39 -8.21 5.61 -4.49
C ILE A 39 -9.37 6.16 -5.29
N ALA A 40 -9.40 5.86 -6.57
CA ALA A 40 -10.48 6.28 -7.45
C ALA A 40 -10.87 5.11 -8.34
N SER A 41 -12.13 5.04 -8.69
CA SER A 41 -12.60 4.02 -9.62
C SER A 41 -13.22 4.70 -10.81
N ASP A 42 -13.28 3.97 -11.93
CA ASP A 42 -13.98 4.50 -13.09
C ASP A 42 -15.48 4.34 -12.88
N GLU A 43 -16.26 4.80 -13.85
CA GLU A 43 -17.71 4.80 -13.73
C GLU A 43 -18.28 3.40 -13.63
N THR A 44 -17.60 2.44 -14.25
CA THR A 44 -18.10 1.08 -14.26
C THR A 44 -17.66 0.29 -13.04
N GLY A 45 -16.69 0.80 -12.30
CA GLY A 45 -16.12 0.05 -11.19
C GLY A 45 -15.21 -1.07 -11.65
N SER A 46 -14.82 -1.08 -12.91
CA SER A 46 -13.98 -2.14 -13.43
C SER A 46 -12.50 -1.88 -13.23
N ASN A 47 -12.12 -0.63 -13.14
CA ASN A 47 -10.72 -0.25 -13.00
C ASN A 47 -10.57 0.73 -11.85
N TYR A 48 -9.46 0.58 -11.14
CA TYR A 48 -9.16 1.42 -10.00
C TYR A 48 -7.81 2.08 -10.20
N ALA A 49 -7.75 3.36 -9.88
CA ALA A 49 -6.50 4.10 -9.87
C ALA A 49 -6.09 4.26 -8.42
N ILE A 50 -4.92 3.75 -8.09
CA ILE A 50 -4.38 3.83 -6.75
C ILE A 50 -3.28 4.86 -6.76
N PHE A 51 -3.47 5.94 -6.03
CA PHE A 51 -2.48 6.99 -5.91
C PHE A 51 -1.61 6.68 -4.71
N TYR A 52 -0.31 6.76 -4.89
CA TYR A 52 0.60 6.40 -3.83
C TYR A 52 1.79 7.34 -3.82
N LYS A 53 2.49 7.34 -2.71
CA LYS A 53 3.69 8.12 -2.53
C LYS A 53 4.88 7.18 -2.55
N ASP A 54 5.86 7.47 -3.40
CA ASP A 54 7.02 6.61 -3.49
C ASP A 54 8.04 6.97 -2.40
N GLU A 55 9.19 6.31 -2.43
CA GLU A 55 10.18 6.50 -1.38
C GLU A 55 10.80 7.89 -1.42
N PHE A 56 10.66 8.58 -2.53
CA PHE A 56 11.16 9.95 -2.65
C PHE A 56 10.11 10.98 -2.30
N GLY A 57 8.95 10.54 -1.86
CA GLY A 57 7.86 11.45 -1.53
C GLY A 57 7.07 11.94 -2.71
N GLU A 58 7.30 11.39 -3.88
CA GLU A 58 6.60 11.81 -5.09
C GLU A 58 5.31 11.01 -5.24
N LYS A 59 4.30 11.69 -5.76
CA LYS A 59 3.01 11.05 -5.96
C LYS A 59 2.99 10.36 -7.31
N ASN A 60 2.49 9.15 -7.30
CA ASN A 60 2.39 8.33 -8.49
C ASN A 60 1.03 7.65 -8.52
N VAL A 61 0.72 7.04 -9.64
CA VAL A 61 -0.55 6.33 -9.78
C VAL A 61 -0.29 4.99 -10.46
N VAL A 62 -1.01 3.98 -10.01
CA VAL A 62 -0.98 2.67 -10.63
C VAL A 62 -2.42 2.22 -10.79
N GLN A 63 -2.69 1.47 -11.84
CA GLN A 63 -4.04 1.02 -12.12
C GLN A 63 -4.16 -0.48 -11.91
N PHE A 64 -5.27 -0.87 -11.32
CA PHE A 64 -5.59 -2.28 -11.12
C PHE A 64 -7.01 -2.52 -11.60
N LYS A 65 -7.24 -3.73 -12.08
CA LYS A 65 -8.60 -4.15 -12.37
C LYS A 65 -9.30 -4.52 -11.08
N HIS A 66 -10.62 -4.46 -11.08
CA HIS A 66 -11.39 -4.67 -9.86
C HIS A 66 -11.19 -6.06 -9.26
N ASP A 67 -10.82 -7.03 -10.09
CA ASP A 67 -10.63 -8.40 -9.60
C ASP A 67 -9.17 -8.77 -9.46
N GLU A 68 -8.28 -7.81 -9.60
CA GLU A 68 -6.85 -8.04 -9.48
C GLU A 68 -6.47 -7.94 -8.01
N PHE A 69 -5.53 -8.78 -7.58
CA PHE A 69 -5.12 -8.76 -6.18
C PHE A 69 -3.91 -7.85 -5.99
N VAL A 70 -3.95 -7.11 -4.91
CA VAL A 70 -2.89 -6.21 -4.49
C VAL A 70 -2.35 -6.75 -3.17
N SER A 71 -1.04 -6.82 -3.06
CA SER A 71 -0.43 -7.36 -1.84
C SER A 71 -0.34 -6.25 -0.79
N LEU A 72 -0.97 -6.50 0.33
CA LEU A 72 -0.98 -5.58 1.46
C LEU A 72 0.11 -5.96 2.43
N TYR A 73 0.85 -4.96 2.89
CA TYR A 73 1.94 -5.17 3.84
C TYR A 73 1.70 -4.33 5.07
N VAL A 74 2.24 -4.78 6.18
CA VAL A 74 2.14 -4.04 7.43
C VAL A 74 3.52 -4.05 8.08
N TYR A 75 3.76 -3.04 8.89
CA TYR A 75 4.96 -3.01 9.71
C TYR A 75 4.68 -3.75 11.00
N VAL A 76 5.58 -4.63 11.35
CA VAL A 76 5.49 -5.32 12.62
C VAL A 76 6.78 -5.08 13.37
N ASP A 77 6.68 -5.20 14.67
CA ASP A 77 7.82 -5.04 15.54
C ASP A 77 8.68 -6.28 15.42
N SER A 78 9.88 -6.11 14.93
CA SER A 78 10.78 -7.25 14.76
C SER A 78 11.60 -7.52 16.00
N ASP A 79 11.36 -6.74 17.03
CA ASP A 79 12.07 -6.88 18.26
C ASP A 79 11.51 -8.04 19.04
N GLU A 80 12.28 -8.96 19.41
CA GLU A 80 11.69 -10.03 20.07
C GLU A 80 12.45 -10.55 21.10
#